data_9c6abfde4701428297cd686fca1a3c23
#
_entry.id   9c6abfde4701428297cd686fca1a3c23
#
_cell.length_a   1.000
_cell.length_b   1.000
_cell.length_c   1.000
_cell.angle_alpha   90.00
_cell.angle_beta   90.00
_cell.angle_gamma   90.00
#
_symmetry.space_group_name_H-M   'P 1'
#
loop_
_entity.id
_entity.type
_entity.pdbx_description
1 polymer ?
#
loop_
_entity_poly.entity_id
_entity_poly.type
_entity_poly.pdbx_seq_one_letter_code
_entity_poly.pdbx_strand_id
1 'polypeptide(L)'
;MLNIRRVARELALLTMAQISNRVEGGTVSVPEMLGRAADMLAAEARDRLQESGAELVGAETRVHGAYLEVGAGEALSKADLEGLLGALERAQRAVELLGSALEMPAQVALADSEEVRAFVRAQVQRYVEHASDIDARLQEAAQNWSVERMASLDRDVLRLAVGELLWAADSPVEVVINEAVELAKKYGTPDSGRFVNGVLARFAPEGSRLRAGKTEHVV
;
A
#
# COMPACT_ATOMS: atom_id res chain seq x y z
N MET A 1 11.44 9.22 9.38
CA MET A 1 12.21 9.17 8.12
C MET A 1 11.45 8.28 7.15
N LEU A 2 10.98 8.83 6.02
CA LEU A 2 10.36 8.04 4.95
C LEU A 2 11.38 7.01 4.46
N ASN A 3 11.00 5.74 4.48
CA ASN A 3 11.87 4.69 3.96
C ASN A 3 11.74 4.69 2.42
N ILE A 4 12.77 5.17 1.72
CA ILE A 4 12.82 5.28 0.25
C ILE A 4 12.40 3.97 -0.43
N ARG A 5 12.84 2.82 0.08
CA ARG A 5 12.49 1.49 -0.47
C ARG A 5 11.02 1.12 -0.27
N ARG A 6 10.39 1.59 0.81
CA ARG A 6 8.94 1.41 1.02
C ARG A 6 8.15 2.17 -0.05
N VAL A 7 8.48 3.45 -0.25
CA VAL A 7 7.86 4.26 -1.31
C VAL A 7 8.08 3.63 -2.69
N ALA A 8 9.28 3.14 -2.96
CA ALA A 8 9.60 2.50 -4.23
C ALA A 8 8.80 1.19 -4.45
N ARG A 9 8.55 0.38 -3.41
CA ARG A 9 7.69 -0.82 -3.52
C ARG A 9 6.23 -0.44 -3.76
N GLU A 10 5.75 0.60 -3.10
CA GLU A 10 4.40 1.13 -3.31
C GLU A 10 4.19 1.60 -4.76
N LEU A 11 5.12 2.39 -5.28
CA LEU A 11 5.11 2.84 -6.67
C LEU A 11 5.25 1.67 -7.67
N ALA A 12 6.05 0.64 -7.34
CA ALA A 12 6.15 -0.56 -8.14
C ALA A 12 4.80 -1.30 -8.21
N LEU A 13 4.07 -1.41 -7.09
CA LEU A 13 2.74 -2.00 -7.06
C LEU A 13 1.74 -1.22 -7.93
N LEU A 14 1.68 0.10 -7.77
CA LEU A 14 0.79 0.95 -8.56
C LEU A 14 1.13 0.92 -10.06
N THR A 15 2.41 0.79 -10.39
CA THR A 15 2.88 0.60 -11.77
C THR A 15 2.46 -0.77 -12.29
N MET A 16 2.62 -1.82 -11.49
CA MET A 16 2.27 -3.19 -11.82
C MET A 16 0.77 -3.36 -12.08
N ALA A 17 -0.07 -2.75 -11.24
CA ALA A 17 -1.52 -2.76 -11.40
C ALA A 17 -1.97 -2.16 -12.73
N GLN A 18 -1.25 -1.16 -13.26
CA GLN A 18 -1.52 -0.59 -14.58
C GLN A 18 -1.15 -1.56 -15.71
N ILE A 19 -0.12 -2.40 -15.52
CA ILE A 19 0.30 -3.43 -16.49
C ILE A 19 -0.72 -4.56 -16.49
N SER A 20 -1.07 -5.07 -15.32
CA SER A 20 -2.00 -6.20 -15.16
C SER A 20 -3.40 -5.91 -15.68
N ASN A 21 -3.84 -4.64 -15.65
CA ASN A 21 -5.15 -4.22 -16.15
C ASN A 21 -5.17 -3.90 -17.66
N ARG A 22 -4.02 -3.85 -18.32
CA ARG A 22 -3.94 -3.69 -19.77
C ARG A 22 -3.91 -5.06 -20.44
N VAL A 23 -5.08 -5.55 -20.81
CA VAL A 23 -5.21 -6.64 -21.77
C VAL A 23 -4.91 -6.05 -23.16
N GLU A 24 -3.81 -6.56 -23.79
CA GLU A 24 -3.42 -6.42 -25.20
C GLU A 24 -2.61 -5.18 -25.67
N GLY A 25 -1.37 -5.43 -26.07
CA GLY A 25 -0.83 -4.94 -27.35
C GLY A 25 -0.08 -3.60 -27.38
N GLY A 26 0.28 -2.98 -26.26
CA GLY A 26 1.05 -1.72 -26.31
C GLY A 26 2.42 -1.85 -25.61
N THR A 27 3.46 -1.24 -26.21
CA THR A 27 4.76 -1.08 -25.53
C THR A 27 4.58 -0.29 -24.25
N VAL A 28 4.88 -0.92 -23.12
CA VAL A 28 4.69 -0.33 -21.80
C VAL A 28 5.93 0.50 -21.45
N SER A 29 5.77 1.82 -21.35
CA SER A 29 6.80 2.71 -20.84
C SER A 29 6.74 2.76 -19.32
N VAL A 30 7.66 2.10 -18.63
CA VAL A 30 7.75 2.14 -17.16
C VAL A 30 7.84 3.57 -16.61
N PRO A 31 8.59 4.52 -17.23
CA PRO A 31 8.60 5.93 -16.80
C PRO A 31 7.21 6.60 -16.85
N GLU A 32 6.43 6.36 -17.90
CA GLU A 32 5.07 6.92 -18.01
C GLU A 32 4.13 6.35 -16.96
N MET A 33 4.23 5.06 -16.69
CA MET A 33 3.42 4.40 -15.66
C MET A 33 3.79 4.86 -14.26
N LEU A 34 5.07 5.07 -13.99
CA LEU A 34 5.55 5.63 -12.74
C LEU A 34 5.02 7.06 -12.54
N GLY A 35 5.03 7.90 -13.59
CA GLY A 35 4.42 9.22 -13.55
C GLY A 35 2.94 9.16 -13.18
N ARG A 36 2.18 8.28 -13.82
CA ARG A 36 0.76 8.08 -13.48
C ARG A 36 0.55 7.55 -12.05
N ALA A 37 1.43 6.67 -11.56
CA ALA A 37 1.37 6.19 -10.18
C ALA A 37 1.60 7.33 -9.18
N ALA A 38 2.54 8.24 -9.47
CA ALA A 38 2.77 9.44 -8.67
C ALA A 38 1.55 10.40 -8.71
N ASP A 39 0.94 10.59 -9.88
CA ASP A 39 -0.28 11.39 -10.02
C ASP A 39 -1.46 10.80 -9.24
N MET A 40 -1.59 9.46 -9.21
CA MET A 40 -2.61 8.78 -8.40
C MET A 40 -2.39 9.02 -6.90
N LEU A 41 -1.16 8.94 -6.40
CA LEU A 41 -0.84 9.26 -5.01
C LEU A 41 -1.15 10.73 -4.68
N ALA A 42 -0.84 11.65 -5.59
CA ALA A 42 -1.15 13.07 -5.41
C ALA A 42 -2.65 13.36 -5.43
N ALA A 43 -3.43 12.62 -6.22
CA ALA A 43 -4.90 12.70 -6.22
C ALA A 43 -5.45 12.16 -4.89
N GLU A 44 -5.01 11.00 -4.45
CA GLU A 44 -5.43 10.40 -3.17
C GLU A 44 -5.12 11.31 -1.98
N ALA A 45 -3.96 12.00 -1.98
CA ALA A 45 -3.64 12.99 -0.95
C ALA A 45 -4.67 14.12 -0.89
N ARG A 46 -5.07 14.63 -2.06
CA ARG A 46 -6.11 15.68 -2.14
C ARG A 46 -7.46 15.20 -1.66
N ASP A 47 -7.86 13.99 -2.03
CA ASP A 47 -9.13 13.40 -1.60
C ASP A 47 -9.18 13.21 -0.07
N ARG A 48 -8.10 12.73 0.53
CA ARG A 48 -7.98 12.60 2.00
C ARG A 48 -8.01 13.95 2.71
N LEU A 49 -7.38 14.98 2.16
CA LEU A 49 -7.47 16.33 2.71
C LEU A 49 -8.89 16.88 2.65
N GLN A 50 -9.60 16.64 1.55
CA GLN A 50 -10.99 17.05 1.38
C GLN A 50 -11.93 16.31 2.35
N GLU A 51 -11.75 14.99 2.48
CA GLU A 51 -12.50 14.17 3.44
C GLU A 51 -12.24 14.62 4.89
N SER A 52 -10.98 14.88 5.25
CA SER A 52 -10.62 15.43 6.55
C SER A 52 -11.34 16.76 6.83
N GLY A 53 -11.40 17.65 5.85
CA GLY A 53 -12.14 18.91 5.96
C GLY A 53 -13.64 18.67 6.23
N ALA A 54 -14.25 17.73 5.52
CA ALA A 54 -15.66 17.38 5.71
C ALA A 54 -15.93 16.78 7.10
N GLU A 55 -15.05 15.93 7.62
CA GLU A 55 -15.16 15.38 8.97
C GLU A 55 -15.04 16.46 10.06
N LEU A 56 -14.14 17.44 9.89
CA LEU A 56 -14.01 18.56 10.82
C LEU A 56 -15.25 19.45 10.84
N VAL A 57 -15.80 19.80 9.67
CA VAL A 57 -17.05 20.57 9.57
C VAL A 57 -18.21 19.81 10.20
N GLY A 58 -18.28 18.49 10.00
CA GLY A 58 -19.28 17.64 10.64
C GLY A 58 -19.15 17.60 12.16
N ALA A 59 -17.92 17.58 12.69
CA ALA A 59 -17.64 17.65 14.13
C ALA A 59 -18.06 19.01 14.71
N GLU A 60 -17.66 20.11 14.06
CA GLU A 60 -18.03 21.49 14.46
C GLU A 60 -19.54 21.68 14.53
N THR A 61 -20.27 21.23 13.52
CA THR A 61 -21.74 21.34 13.46
C THR A 61 -22.41 20.66 14.66
N ARG A 62 -21.93 19.48 15.05
CA ARG A 62 -22.47 18.73 16.20
C ARG A 62 -22.18 19.41 17.54
N VAL A 63 -20.93 19.90 17.70
CA VAL A 63 -20.54 20.65 18.90
C VAL A 63 -21.37 21.94 19.03
N HIS A 64 -21.55 22.64 17.90
CA HIS A 64 -22.34 23.89 17.90
C HIS A 64 -23.82 23.65 18.21
N GLY A 65 -24.41 22.55 17.71
CA GLY A 65 -25.77 22.14 18.06
C GLY A 65 -25.93 21.92 19.57
N ALA A 66 -25.05 21.08 20.15
CA ALA A 66 -25.07 20.83 21.59
C ALA A 66 -24.84 22.11 22.44
N TYR A 67 -24.00 23.04 21.99
CA TYR A 67 -23.75 24.32 22.67
C TYR A 67 -25.00 25.20 22.69
N LEU A 68 -25.76 25.24 21.60
CA LEU A 68 -27.01 26.04 21.55
C LEU A 68 -28.07 25.51 22.51
N GLU A 69 -28.18 24.19 22.67
CA GLU A 69 -29.11 23.56 23.61
C GLU A 69 -28.75 23.87 25.07
N VAL A 70 -27.45 23.78 25.41
CA VAL A 70 -26.97 24.18 26.77
C VAL A 70 -27.15 25.66 26.99
N GLY A 71 -26.96 26.53 25.99
CA GLY A 71 -27.17 27.97 26.06
C GLY A 71 -28.62 28.35 26.29
N ALA A 72 -29.57 27.49 25.96
CA ALA A 72 -31.00 27.63 26.26
C ALA A 72 -31.36 27.30 27.72
N GLY A 73 -30.38 26.87 28.53
CA GLY A 73 -30.57 26.53 29.95
C GLY A 73 -31.06 25.11 30.19
N GLU A 74 -31.01 24.27 29.18
CA GLU A 74 -31.36 22.86 29.30
C GLU A 74 -30.14 22.03 29.76
N ALA A 75 -30.35 21.00 30.54
CA ALA A 75 -29.31 20.08 30.91
C ALA A 75 -28.95 19.16 29.70
N LEU A 76 -27.65 18.90 29.48
CA LEU A 76 -27.21 17.97 28.45
C LEU A 76 -27.95 16.63 28.56
N SER A 77 -28.65 16.26 27.51
CA SER A 77 -29.30 14.97 27.40
C SER A 77 -28.28 13.87 27.06
N LYS A 78 -28.70 12.62 27.19
CA LYS A 78 -27.85 11.49 26.74
C LYS A 78 -27.55 11.58 25.23
N ALA A 79 -28.50 12.07 24.44
CA ALA A 79 -28.32 12.25 22.99
C ALA A 79 -27.26 13.31 22.66
N ASP A 80 -27.17 14.39 23.46
CA ASP A 80 -26.17 15.44 23.31
C ASP A 80 -24.76 14.90 23.60
N LEU A 81 -24.65 14.09 24.66
CA LEU A 81 -23.37 13.42 24.99
C LEU A 81 -22.95 12.46 23.89
N GLU A 82 -23.86 11.66 23.34
CA GLU A 82 -23.59 10.78 22.17
C GLU A 82 -23.19 11.62 20.94
N GLY A 83 -23.82 12.76 20.71
CA GLY A 83 -23.48 13.71 19.67
C GLY A 83 -22.06 14.27 19.81
N LEU A 84 -21.68 14.65 21.03
CA LEU A 84 -20.32 15.15 21.33
C LEU A 84 -19.25 14.07 21.19
N LEU A 85 -19.52 12.84 21.63
CA LEU A 85 -18.63 11.70 21.40
C LEU A 85 -18.44 11.42 19.91
N GLY A 86 -19.53 11.45 19.13
CA GLY A 86 -19.44 11.31 17.67
C GLY A 86 -18.69 12.46 16.99
N ALA A 87 -18.74 13.69 17.55
CA ALA A 87 -17.93 14.80 17.06
C ALA A 87 -16.42 14.57 17.33
N LEU A 88 -16.09 14.04 18.51
CA LEU A 88 -14.71 13.71 18.87
C LEU A 88 -14.14 12.61 17.96
N GLU A 89 -14.92 11.55 17.69
CA GLU A 89 -14.51 10.49 16.77
C GLU A 89 -14.25 11.00 15.34
N ARG A 90 -15.08 11.94 14.86
CA ARG A 90 -14.86 12.60 13.57
C ARG A 90 -13.60 13.46 13.56
N ALA A 91 -13.36 14.21 14.63
CA ALA A 91 -12.14 15.01 14.74
C ALA A 91 -10.88 14.14 14.78
N GLN A 92 -10.91 13.01 15.49
CA GLN A 92 -9.82 12.03 15.48
C GLN A 92 -9.56 11.47 14.08
N ARG A 93 -10.62 11.08 13.37
CA ARG A 93 -10.51 10.59 11.98
C ARG A 93 -9.93 11.64 11.04
N ALA A 94 -10.36 12.89 11.19
CA ALA A 94 -9.81 13.99 10.41
C ALA A 94 -8.29 14.16 10.63
N VAL A 95 -7.82 14.05 11.87
CA VAL A 95 -6.38 14.10 12.19
C VAL A 95 -5.62 12.95 11.56
N GLU A 96 -6.17 11.74 11.58
CA GLU A 96 -5.57 10.57 10.92
C GLU A 96 -5.46 10.75 9.40
N LEU A 97 -6.52 11.25 8.77
CA LEU A 97 -6.54 11.56 7.34
C LEU A 97 -5.52 12.64 6.97
N LEU A 98 -5.43 13.71 7.76
CA LEU A 98 -4.42 14.76 7.59
C LEU A 98 -3.00 14.20 7.72
N GLY A 99 -2.74 13.39 8.75
CA GLY A 99 -1.44 12.74 8.95
C GLY A 99 -1.02 11.92 7.73
N SER A 100 -1.93 11.09 7.22
CA SER A 100 -1.65 10.26 6.04
C SER A 100 -1.46 11.10 4.76
N ALA A 101 -2.26 12.17 4.58
CA ALA A 101 -2.14 13.05 3.41
C ALA A 101 -0.84 13.85 3.40
N LEU A 102 -0.31 14.23 4.55
CA LEU A 102 0.96 14.98 4.67
C LEU A 102 2.21 14.13 4.32
N GLU A 103 2.12 12.81 4.41
CA GLU A 103 3.22 11.91 4.00
C GLU A 103 3.34 11.79 2.47
N MET A 104 2.24 11.93 1.73
CA MET A 104 2.17 11.69 0.29
C MET A 104 2.98 12.68 -0.58
N PRO A 105 3.04 13.99 -0.31
CA PRO A 105 3.87 14.90 -1.12
C PRO A 105 5.35 14.52 -1.12
N ALA A 106 5.86 14.03 0.01
CA ALA A 106 7.22 13.54 0.08
C ALA A 106 7.41 12.22 -0.72
N GLN A 107 6.39 11.36 -0.76
CA GLN A 107 6.40 10.15 -1.61
C GLN A 107 6.39 10.51 -3.10
N VAL A 108 5.58 11.49 -3.51
CA VAL A 108 5.55 11.99 -4.89
C VAL A 108 6.90 12.60 -5.28
N ALA A 109 7.50 13.42 -4.42
CA ALA A 109 8.83 13.98 -4.66
C ALA A 109 9.92 12.89 -4.79
N LEU A 110 9.82 11.80 -4.01
CA LEU A 110 10.73 10.66 -4.11
C LEU A 110 10.53 9.86 -5.41
N ALA A 111 9.34 9.87 -6.02
CA ALA A 111 9.11 9.21 -7.29
C ALA A 111 10.00 9.76 -8.42
N ASP A 112 10.44 11.01 -8.32
CA ASP A 112 11.37 11.63 -9.25
C ASP A 112 12.85 11.29 -8.99
N SER A 113 13.18 10.67 -7.86
CA SER A 113 14.55 10.27 -7.58
C SER A 113 14.98 9.10 -8.47
N GLU A 114 16.23 9.14 -8.97
CA GLU A 114 16.77 8.07 -9.82
C GLU A 114 16.85 6.74 -9.04
N GLU A 115 17.10 6.77 -7.74
CA GLU A 115 17.13 5.58 -6.89
C GLU A 115 15.76 4.88 -6.87
N VAL A 116 14.67 5.63 -6.70
CA VAL A 116 13.32 5.07 -6.72
C VAL A 116 12.96 4.56 -8.11
N ARG A 117 13.26 5.33 -9.15
CA ARG A 117 13.01 4.93 -10.55
C ARG A 117 13.76 3.66 -10.92
N ALA A 118 15.02 3.55 -10.51
CA ALA A 118 15.83 2.36 -10.76
C ALA A 118 15.26 1.14 -10.02
N PHE A 119 14.85 1.30 -8.77
CA PHE A 119 14.24 0.21 -7.99
C PHE A 119 12.90 -0.24 -8.60
N VAL A 120 11.99 0.69 -8.94
CA VAL A 120 10.71 0.36 -9.57
C VAL A 120 10.94 -0.38 -10.90
N ARG A 121 11.84 0.12 -11.73
CA ARG A 121 12.22 -0.50 -13.00
C ARG A 121 12.70 -1.92 -12.80
N ALA A 122 13.62 -2.13 -11.85
CA ALA A 122 14.15 -3.45 -11.53
C ALA A 122 13.07 -4.42 -11.02
N GLN A 123 12.12 -3.95 -10.21
CA GLN A 123 11.01 -4.76 -9.72
C GLN A 123 10.08 -5.21 -10.86
N VAL A 124 9.65 -4.26 -11.70
CA VAL A 124 8.75 -4.54 -12.82
C VAL A 124 9.44 -5.43 -13.86
N GLN A 125 10.69 -5.13 -14.21
CA GLN A 125 11.46 -5.93 -15.18
C GLN A 125 11.65 -7.36 -14.70
N ARG A 126 11.98 -7.55 -13.42
CA ARG A 126 12.13 -8.88 -12.81
C ARG A 126 10.84 -9.69 -12.91
N TYR A 127 9.69 -9.06 -12.64
CA TYR A 127 8.43 -9.75 -12.87
C TYR A 127 8.25 -10.14 -14.33
N VAL A 128 8.47 -9.23 -15.27
CA VAL A 128 8.31 -9.52 -16.72
C VAL A 128 9.23 -10.66 -17.18
N GLU A 129 10.46 -10.69 -16.70
CA GLU A 129 11.45 -11.72 -17.04
C GLU A 129 11.11 -13.10 -16.44
N HIS A 130 10.49 -13.15 -15.27
CA HIS A 130 10.22 -14.38 -14.53
C HIS A 130 8.74 -14.67 -14.31
N ALA A 131 7.83 -14.04 -15.07
CA ALA A 131 6.39 -14.10 -14.85
C ALA A 131 5.85 -15.52 -14.76
N SER A 132 6.24 -16.39 -15.70
CA SER A 132 5.80 -17.80 -15.73
C SER A 132 6.27 -18.56 -14.48
N ASP A 133 7.52 -18.37 -14.07
CA ASP A 133 8.09 -19.06 -12.92
C ASP A 133 7.46 -18.56 -11.61
N ILE A 134 7.25 -17.24 -11.51
CA ILE A 134 6.59 -16.62 -10.37
C ILE A 134 5.15 -17.15 -10.23
N ASP A 135 4.37 -17.14 -11.30
CA ASP A 135 2.98 -17.59 -11.27
C ASP A 135 2.86 -19.10 -10.99
N ALA A 136 3.75 -19.93 -11.54
CA ALA A 136 3.81 -21.37 -11.25
C ALA A 136 4.10 -21.62 -9.77
N ARG A 137 5.10 -20.94 -9.21
CA ARG A 137 5.45 -21.04 -7.78
C ARG A 137 4.36 -20.52 -6.86
N LEU A 138 3.70 -19.43 -7.24
CA LEU A 138 2.53 -18.93 -6.51
C LEU A 138 1.38 -19.93 -6.53
N GLN A 139 1.14 -20.59 -7.67
CA GLN A 139 0.10 -21.63 -7.78
C GLN A 139 0.40 -22.85 -6.88
N GLU A 140 1.66 -23.26 -6.79
CA GLU A 140 2.09 -24.33 -5.89
C GLU A 140 1.93 -23.91 -4.40
N ALA A 141 2.32 -22.66 -4.08
CA ALA A 141 2.24 -22.14 -2.72
C ALA A 141 0.80 -21.87 -2.27
N ALA A 142 -0.11 -21.55 -3.16
CA ALA A 142 -1.50 -21.24 -2.83
C ALA A 142 -2.39 -22.47 -2.53
N GLN A 143 -1.90 -23.67 -2.67
CA GLN A 143 -2.45 -25.02 -2.38
C GLN A 143 -3.93 -25.30 -2.71
N ASN A 144 -4.85 -24.40 -2.40
CA ASN A 144 -6.30 -24.55 -2.63
C ASN A 144 -6.91 -23.35 -3.35
N TRP A 145 -6.07 -22.46 -3.86
CA TRP A 145 -6.51 -21.21 -4.47
C TRP A 145 -5.82 -20.97 -5.81
N SER A 146 -6.58 -20.82 -6.88
CA SER A 146 -6.03 -20.49 -8.18
C SER A 146 -5.50 -19.06 -8.19
N VAL A 147 -4.29 -18.85 -8.72
CA VAL A 147 -3.69 -17.51 -8.90
C VAL A 147 -4.59 -16.61 -9.73
N GLU A 148 -5.30 -17.16 -10.72
CA GLU A 148 -6.24 -16.42 -11.56
C GLU A 148 -7.48 -15.91 -10.77
N ARG A 149 -7.84 -16.60 -9.69
CA ARG A 149 -9.00 -16.26 -8.85
C ARG A 149 -8.66 -15.37 -7.68
N MET A 150 -7.38 -15.05 -7.47
CA MET A 150 -6.94 -14.09 -6.47
C MET A 150 -7.44 -12.68 -6.84
N ALA A 151 -7.72 -11.86 -5.82
CA ALA A 151 -7.91 -10.44 -6.03
C ALA A 151 -6.69 -9.88 -6.79
N SER A 152 -6.92 -9.06 -7.79
CA SER A 152 -5.84 -8.56 -8.66
C SER A 152 -4.71 -7.91 -7.88
N LEU A 153 -5.06 -7.14 -6.85
CA LEU A 153 -4.09 -6.49 -5.99
C LEU A 153 -3.24 -7.47 -5.19
N ASP A 154 -3.87 -8.45 -4.53
CA ASP A 154 -3.16 -9.47 -3.73
C ASP A 154 -2.18 -10.24 -4.63
N ARG A 155 -2.62 -10.58 -5.85
CA ARG A 155 -1.78 -11.24 -6.86
C ARG A 155 -0.58 -10.39 -7.26
N ASP A 156 -0.78 -9.09 -7.51
CA ASP A 156 0.29 -8.20 -7.93
C ASP A 156 1.29 -7.93 -6.79
N VAL A 157 0.82 -7.81 -5.54
CA VAL A 157 1.68 -7.76 -4.34
C VAL A 157 2.52 -9.03 -4.22
N LEU A 158 1.89 -10.20 -4.35
CA LEU A 158 2.58 -11.50 -4.27
C LEU A 158 3.63 -11.65 -5.39
N ARG A 159 3.30 -11.29 -6.62
CA ARG A 159 4.21 -11.34 -7.77
C ARG A 159 5.47 -10.51 -7.55
N LEU A 160 5.31 -9.26 -7.11
CA LEU A 160 6.45 -8.38 -6.82
C LEU A 160 7.29 -8.90 -5.65
N ALA A 161 6.64 -9.34 -4.56
CA ALA A 161 7.34 -9.84 -3.39
C ALA A 161 8.10 -11.15 -3.68
N VAL A 162 7.50 -12.11 -4.39
CA VAL A 162 8.17 -13.35 -4.79
C VAL A 162 9.34 -13.06 -5.72
N GLY A 163 9.16 -12.15 -6.68
CA GLY A 163 10.24 -11.67 -7.55
C GLY A 163 11.42 -11.09 -6.74
N GLU A 164 11.14 -10.28 -5.73
CA GLU A 164 12.17 -9.70 -4.85
C GLU A 164 12.81 -10.77 -3.96
N LEU A 165 12.04 -11.72 -3.43
CA LEU A 165 12.55 -12.79 -2.58
C LEU A 165 13.50 -13.72 -3.29
N LEU A 166 13.20 -14.10 -4.53
CA LEU A 166 13.91 -15.15 -5.25
C LEU A 166 14.99 -14.63 -6.20
N TRP A 167 14.85 -13.44 -6.77
CA TRP A 167 15.75 -12.91 -7.78
C TRP A 167 16.45 -11.60 -7.43
N ALA A 168 16.15 -10.97 -6.29
CA ALA A 168 16.84 -9.73 -5.89
C ALA A 168 17.84 -9.90 -4.76
N ALA A 169 17.56 -10.61 -3.74
CA ALA A 169 18.41 -10.85 -2.57
C ALA A 169 19.08 -9.58 -1.93
N ASP A 170 18.55 -8.38 -2.20
CA ASP A 170 19.13 -7.10 -1.77
C ASP A 170 18.49 -6.58 -0.47
N SER A 171 17.37 -7.17 -0.07
CA SER A 171 16.66 -6.86 1.16
C SER A 171 16.53 -8.11 2.03
N PRO A 172 16.55 -7.99 3.36
CA PRO A 172 16.24 -9.11 4.25
C PRO A 172 14.85 -9.69 3.94
N VAL A 173 14.71 -11.01 4.08
CA VAL A 173 13.45 -11.73 3.76
C VAL A 173 12.29 -11.17 4.55
N GLU A 174 12.49 -10.93 5.85
CA GLU A 174 11.47 -10.43 6.77
C GLU A 174 10.98 -9.03 6.36
N VAL A 175 11.91 -8.20 5.86
CA VAL A 175 11.56 -6.85 5.37
C VAL A 175 10.67 -6.94 4.13
N VAL A 176 11.03 -7.79 3.16
CA VAL A 176 10.22 -7.96 1.94
C VAL A 176 8.82 -8.45 2.28
N ILE A 177 8.70 -9.44 3.16
CA ILE A 177 7.41 -10.00 3.58
C ILE A 177 6.60 -8.94 4.34
N ASN A 178 7.18 -8.24 5.30
CA ASN A 178 6.48 -7.22 6.08
C ASN A 178 5.97 -6.07 5.19
N GLU A 179 6.79 -5.57 4.28
CA GLU A 179 6.38 -4.50 3.36
C GLU A 179 5.26 -4.96 2.41
N ALA A 180 5.31 -6.20 1.91
CA ALA A 180 4.23 -6.76 1.10
C ALA A 180 2.92 -6.88 1.89
N VAL A 181 2.97 -7.31 3.15
CA VAL A 181 1.81 -7.38 4.05
C VAL A 181 1.22 -5.99 4.30
N GLU A 182 2.05 -4.98 4.53
CA GLU A 182 1.58 -3.60 4.73
C GLU A 182 0.93 -3.02 3.46
N LEU A 183 1.47 -3.30 2.27
CA LEU A 183 0.84 -2.93 1.01
C LEU A 183 -0.52 -3.63 0.82
N ALA A 184 -0.61 -4.92 1.14
CA ALA A 184 -1.86 -5.67 1.08
C ALA A 184 -2.92 -5.14 2.06
N LYS A 185 -2.52 -4.74 3.27
CA LYS A 185 -3.42 -4.08 4.23
C LYS A 185 -3.88 -2.70 3.76
N LYS A 186 -2.99 -1.94 3.13
CA LYS A 186 -3.28 -0.58 2.68
C LYS A 186 -4.26 -0.54 1.51
N TYR A 187 -4.11 -1.45 0.56
CA TYR A 187 -4.81 -1.40 -0.73
C TYR A 187 -5.79 -2.55 -0.95
N GLY A 188 -5.73 -3.61 -0.16
CA GLY A 188 -6.54 -4.81 -0.30
C GLY A 188 -7.77 -4.84 0.60
N THR A 189 -8.30 -6.03 0.77
CA THR A 189 -9.40 -6.31 1.70
C THR A 189 -8.89 -6.49 3.13
N PRO A 190 -9.76 -6.48 4.16
CA PRO A 190 -9.35 -6.73 5.54
C PRO A 190 -8.57 -8.03 5.76
N ASP A 191 -8.76 -9.04 4.90
CA ASP A 191 -8.09 -10.34 4.98
C ASP A 191 -6.81 -10.42 4.13
N SER A 192 -6.58 -9.47 3.22
CA SER A 192 -5.44 -9.47 2.28
C SER A 192 -4.09 -9.58 2.97
N GLY A 193 -3.86 -8.83 4.05
CA GLY A 193 -2.61 -8.88 4.79
C GLY A 193 -2.31 -10.27 5.37
N ARG A 194 -3.32 -10.96 5.92
CA ARG A 194 -3.18 -12.32 6.45
C ARG A 194 -2.92 -13.32 5.33
N PHE A 195 -3.64 -13.20 4.24
CA PHE A 195 -3.49 -14.06 3.07
C PHE A 195 -2.08 -13.94 2.46
N VAL A 196 -1.63 -12.72 2.16
CA VAL A 196 -0.30 -12.44 1.60
C VAL A 196 0.81 -12.98 2.52
N ASN A 197 0.71 -12.74 3.84
CA ASN A 197 1.67 -13.28 4.80
C ASN A 197 1.75 -14.81 4.76
N GLY A 198 0.60 -15.49 4.73
CA GLY A 198 0.53 -16.95 4.69
C GLY A 198 1.16 -17.55 3.43
N VAL A 199 0.99 -16.91 2.27
CA VAL A 199 1.60 -17.34 1.01
C VAL A 199 3.11 -17.08 1.03
N LEU A 200 3.55 -15.86 1.38
CA LEU A 200 4.96 -15.48 1.35
C LEU A 200 5.83 -16.22 2.38
N ALA A 201 5.26 -16.63 3.51
CA ALA A 201 5.97 -17.44 4.51
C ALA A 201 6.55 -18.74 3.91
N ARG A 202 5.94 -19.28 2.86
CA ARG A 202 6.43 -20.49 2.16
C ARG A 202 7.69 -20.25 1.34
N PHE A 203 7.92 -19.02 0.92
CA PHE A 203 9.11 -18.61 0.17
C PHE A 203 10.28 -18.18 1.08
N ALA A 204 10.03 -17.93 2.36
CA ALA A 204 11.04 -17.45 3.30
C ALA A 204 12.29 -18.37 3.41
N PRO A 205 12.17 -19.71 3.49
CA PRO A 205 13.33 -20.59 3.59
C PRO A 205 14.22 -20.55 2.32
N GLU A 206 13.62 -20.47 1.14
CA GLU A 206 14.36 -20.38 -0.13
C GLU A 206 15.03 -19.00 -0.27
N GLY A 207 14.28 -17.92 0.01
CA GLY A 207 14.81 -16.57 0.00
C GLY A 207 15.99 -16.38 0.96
N SER A 208 15.94 -17.00 2.13
CA SER A 208 17.04 -16.98 3.12
C SER A 208 18.28 -17.73 2.60
N ARG A 209 18.10 -18.89 1.98
CA ARG A 209 19.21 -19.66 1.39
C ARG A 209 19.92 -18.89 0.26
N LEU A 210 19.15 -18.22 -0.60
CA LEU A 210 19.71 -17.42 -1.70
C LEU A 210 20.54 -16.23 -1.18
N ARG A 211 20.18 -15.64 -0.06
CA ARG A 211 20.94 -14.55 0.57
C ARG A 211 22.21 -15.04 1.25
N ALA A 212 22.15 -16.18 1.93
CA ALA A 212 23.32 -16.81 2.55
C ALA A 212 24.40 -17.15 1.51
N GLY A 213 24.02 -17.72 0.35
CA GLY A 213 24.95 -18.06 -0.72
C GLY A 213 25.63 -16.84 -1.37
N LYS A 214 24.97 -15.67 -1.40
CA LYS A 214 25.61 -14.42 -1.88
C LYS A 214 26.70 -13.90 -0.95
N THR A 215 26.58 -14.12 0.35
CA THR A 215 27.54 -13.64 1.34
C THR A 215 28.87 -14.44 1.28
N GLU A 216 28.85 -15.68 0.84
CA GLU A 216 30.04 -16.52 0.71
C GLU A 216 30.89 -16.23 -0.54
N HIS A 217 30.37 -15.47 -1.51
CA HIS A 217 31.07 -15.13 -2.76
C HIS A 217 31.72 -13.73 -2.77
N VAL A 218 31.68 -13.01 -1.66
CA VAL A 218 32.22 -11.63 -1.49
C VAL A 218 33.46 -11.64 -0.56
N VAL A 219 34.18 -12.76 -0.45
CA VAL A 219 35.48 -12.85 0.27
C VAL A 219 36.62 -13.04 -0.73
#